data_d0bf3ff6800c2c6cb3aa02db868fe5a0
#
_entry.id   d0bf3ff6800c2c6cb3aa02db868fe5a0
#
_cell.length_a   1.000
_cell.length_b   1.000
_cell.length_c   1.000
_cell.angle_alpha   90.00
_cell.angle_beta   90.00
_cell.angle_gamma   90.00
#
_symmetry.space_group_name_H-M   'P 1'
#
loop_
_entity.id
_entity.type
_entity.pdbx_description
1 polymer ?
#
loop_
_entity_poly.entity_id
_entity_poly.type
_entity_poly.pdbx_seq_one_letter_code
_entity_poly.pdbx_strand_id
1 'polypeptide(L)'
;MSDPFLSSDEYDERAHQLYNEGHYDDAIDTLREGLALYPHAVELHVGMGYARLAREEFAWARRSFEEARGLDPDHEDTLAGLGEVLLKFGERAGSLACFERVLSLGFQDDHDLMLQIGRALFREGALDQARRFFEGALRAHPDSAEAAACVGYAAHRLADEGGSLHWLRRALELDPSLAEARVYLANLLYDRGEYEAALFHLERTGPEEHYDALAIWRLVELKKSVYRLPDEDPELVPWHERLNDLAGDAAPEDLLLAEIEAMGPDGQIRDPRQIELFGTLLTELQGMKNKGANGGTGGTVELHRVSTVSGATYVGTWEEIVRQMKDYAAEWAAGSVEEYMEASAKRWRKQTGIAIPATDPESFLRAGADAGVLRILH
;
A
#
# COMPACT_ATOMS: atom_id res chain seq x y z
N MET A 1 3.38 43.16 38.04
CA MET A 1 3.22 41.77 38.50
C MET A 1 4.00 40.98 37.50
N SER A 2 5.16 40.45 37.89
CA SER A 2 5.92 39.55 37.05
C SER A 2 5.07 38.29 36.79
N ASP A 3 4.83 37.94 35.53
CA ASP A 3 4.27 36.62 35.20
C ASP A 3 5.08 35.55 35.95
N PRO A 4 4.43 34.62 36.64
CA PRO A 4 5.16 33.53 37.23
C PRO A 4 5.83 32.77 36.08
N PHE A 5 7.16 32.63 36.14
CA PHE A 5 7.88 31.78 35.20
C PHE A 5 7.29 30.40 35.29
N LEU A 6 6.86 29.85 34.14
CA LEU A 6 6.42 28.45 34.06
C LEU A 6 7.56 27.53 34.47
N SER A 7 7.28 26.42 35.11
CA SER A 7 8.25 25.36 35.36
C SER A 7 8.57 24.59 34.05
N SER A 8 9.61 23.75 34.06
CA SER A 8 9.92 22.87 32.92
C SER A 8 8.72 22.00 32.55
N ASP A 9 8.02 21.46 33.55
CA ASP A 9 6.87 20.59 33.36
C ASP A 9 5.68 21.33 32.75
N GLU A 10 5.43 22.59 33.17
CA GLU A 10 4.37 23.42 32.60
C GLU A 10 4.68 23.81 31.13
N TYR A 11 5.94 24.01 30.76
CA TYR A 11 6.34 24.20 29.36
C TYR A 11 6.15 22.91 28.55
N ASP A 12 6.49 21.77 29.11
CA ASP A 12 6.32 20.46 28.47
C ASP A 12 4.83 20.15 28.24
N GLU A 13 4.00 20.25 29.27
CA GLU A 13 2.55 20.04 29.15
C GLU A 13 1.92 20.95 28.07
N ARG A 14 2.28 22.21 28.04
CA ARG A 14 1.78 23.17 27.06
C ARG A 14 2.23 22.82 25.64
N ALA A 15 3.49 22.45 25.47
CA ALA A 15 4.03 22.04 24.19
C ALA A 15 3.40 20.73 23.70
N HIS A 16 3.17 19.79 24.62
CA HIS A 16 2.48 18.53 24.34
C HIS A 16 1.03 18.76 23.88
N GLN A 17 0.31 19.69 24.52
CA GLN A 17 -1.04 20.06 24.07
C GLN A 17 -1.01 20.63 22.64
N LEU A 18 -0.13 21.58 22.37
CA LEU A 18 0.03 22.19 21.04
C LEU A 18 0.40 21.14 19.97
N TYR A 19 1.28 20.20 20.33
CA TYR A 19 1.66 19.08 19.48
C TYR A 19 0.45 18.20 19.12
N ASN A 20 -0.38 17.86 20.10
CA ASN A 20 -1.57 17.03 19.88
C ASN A 20 -2.65 17.76 19.05
N GLU A 21 -2.68 19.09 19.10
CA GLU A 21 -3.54 19.92 18.26
C GLU A 21 -2.98 20.12 16.83
N GLY A 22 -1.78 19.61 16.55
CA GLY A 22 -1.08 19.75 15.25
C GLY A 22 -0.38 21.10 15.07
N HIS A 23 -0.31 21.93 16.11
CA HIS A 23 0.34 23.25 16.11
C HIS A 23 1.83 23.12 16.39
N TYR A 24 2.56 22.42 15.51
CA TYR A 24 3.96 22.05 15.72
C TYR A 24 4.89 23.28 15.83
N ASP A 25 4.62 24.36 15.10
CA ASP A 25 5.42 25.60 15.17
C ASP A 25 5.32 26.24 16.55
N ASP A 26 4.11 26.36 17.09
CA ASP A 26 3.87 26.94 18.40
C ASP A 26 4.42 26.04 19.52
N ALA A 27 4.37 24.72 19.34
CA ALA A 27 5.01 23.76 20.24
C ALA A 27 6.54 23.96 20.28
N ILE A 28 7.19 24.09 19.11
CA ILE A 28 8.63 24.35 19.00
C ILE A 28 9.01 25.67 19.67
N ASP A 29 8.24 26.74 19.48
CA ASP A 29 8.52 28.02 20.10
C ASP A 29 8.35 27.97 21.63
N THR A 30 7.30 27.30 22.12
CA THR A 30 7.08 27.05 23.55
C THR A 30 8.25 26.26 24.17
N LEU A 31 8.69 25.19 23.51
CA LEU A 31 9.84 24.38 23.96
C LEU A 31 11.16 25.17 23.92
N ARG A 32 11.34 26.04 22.93
CA ARG A 32 12.52 26.91 22.85
C ARG A 32 12.58 27.90 24.01
N GLU A 33 11.44 28.49 24.39
CA GLU A 33 11.33 29.36 25.57
C GLU A 33 11.64 28.59 26.86
N GLY A 34 11.07 27.37 27.00
CA GLY A 34 11.33 26.49 28.14
C GLY A 34 12.82 26.12 28.24
N LEU A 35 13.45 25.71 27.14
CA LEU A 35 14.87 25.34 27.09
C LEU A 35 15.82 26.51 27.35
N ALA A 36 15.41 27.76 27.07
CA ALA A 36 16.18 28.93 27.42
C ALA A 36 16.27 29.12 28.95
N LEU A 37 15.26 28.65 29.68
CA LEU A 37 15.23 28.74 31.17
C LEU A 37 15.73 27.43 31.81
N TYR A 38 15.42 26.29 31.19
CA TYR A 38 15.70 24.94 31.70
C TYR A 38 16.51 24.11 30.69
N PRO A 39 17.77 24.46 30.39
CA PRO A 39 18.56 23.85 29.32
C PRO A 39 18.90 22.37 29.55
N HIS A 40 18.67 21.85 30.74
CA HIS A 40 18.95 20.46 31.13
C HIS A 40 17.64 19.64 31.38
N ALA A 41 16.47 20.17 31.04
CA ALA A 41 15.25 19.42 31.14
C ALA A 41 15.15 18.44 29.95
N VAL A 42 15.23 17.14 30.25
CA VAL A 42 15.24 16.06 29.26
C VAL A 42 13.96 16.06 28.46
N GLU A 43 12.82 16.20 29.13
CA GLU A 43 11.48 16.19 28.56
C GLU A 43 11.32 17.28 27.48
N LEU A 44 11.84 18.48 27.72
CA LEU A 44 11.79 19.57 26.73
C LEU A 44 12.63 19.29 25.49
N HIS A 45 13.77 18.61 25.62
CA HIS A 45 14.56 18.18 24.48
C HIS A 45 13.86 17.05 23.72
N VAL A 46 13.19 16.14 24.41
CA VAL A 46 12.37 15.06 23.85
C VAL A 46 11.19 15.64 23.06
N GLY A 47 10.42 16.53 23.70
CA GLY A 47 9.31 17.24 23.03
C GLY A 47 9.76 17.99 21.78
N MET A 48 10.90 18.69 21.87
CA MET A 48 11.53 19.37 20.72
C MET A 48 11.90 18.39 19.60
N GLY A 49 12.39 17.20 19.95
CA GLY A 49 12.68 16.13 18.99
C GLY A 49 11.45 15.67 18.25
N TYR A 50 10.35 15.38 18.95
CA TYR A 50 9.11 14.94 18.35
C TYR A 50 8.42 16.03 17.52
N ALA A 51 8.38 17.27 18.02
CA ALA A 51 7.80 18.38 17.25
C ALA A 51 8.51 18.61 15.92
N ARG A 52 9.85 18.51 15.90
CA ARG A 52 10.65 18.58 14.67
C ARG A 52 10.48 17.36 13.77
N LEU A 53 10.32 16.18 14.36
CA LEU A 53 10.06 14.95 13.62
C LEU A 53 8.72 15.02 12.89
N ALA A 54 7.68 15.57 13.54
CA ALA A 54 6.37 15.81 12.94
C ALA A 54 6.42 16.82 11.78
N ARG A 55 7.38 17.74 11.81
CA ARG A 55 7.66 18.68 10.70
C ARG A 55 8.62 18.15 9.65
N GLU A 56 9.02 16.89 9.76
CA GLU A 56 10.03 16.26 8.89
C GLU A 56 11.42 16.92 8.93
N GLU A 57 11.71 17.69 9.98
CA GLU A 57 13.01 18.32 10.24
C GLU A 57 13.99 17.31 10.87
N PHE A 58 14.22 16.17 10.19
CA PHE A 58 14.90 15.00 10.75
C PHE A 58 16.29 15.28 11.34
N ALA A 59 17.08 16.14 10.70
CA ALA A 59 18.43 16.48 11.21
C ALA A 59 18.35 17.24 12.53
N TRP A 60 17.39 18.14 12.69
CA TRP A 60 17.16 18.87 13.92
C TRP A 60 16.52 18.02 15.01
N ALA A 61 15.60 17.12 14.63
CA ALA A 61 15.01 16.14 15.53
C ALA A 61 16.11 15.24 16.13
N ARG A 62 17.00 14.70 15.27
CA ARG A 62 18.16 13.92 15.71
C ARG A 62 18.99 14.65 16.75
N ARG A 63 19.32 15.91 16.48
CA ARG A 63 20.12 16.72 17.41
C ARG A 63 19.42 16.87 18.76
N SER A 64 18.12 17.15 18.78
CA SER A 64 17.36 17.27 20.02
C SER A 64 17.37 15.99 20.85
N PHE A 65 17.16 14.83 20.20
CA PHE A 65 17.24 13.54 20.89
C PHE A 65 18.67 13.17 21.33
N GLU A 66 19.71 13.58 20.58
CA GLU A 66 21.10 13.38 20.99
C GLU A 66 21.46 14.26 22.21
N GLU A 67 20.93 15.48 22.30
CA GLU A 67 21.05 16.35 23.48
C GLU A 67 20.32 15.73 24.68
N ALA A 68 19.07 15.25 24.51
CA ALA A 68 18.34 14.51 25.55
C ALA A 68 19.11 13.28 26.04
N ARG A 69 19.63 12.46 25.12
CA ARG A 69 20.45 11.28 25.46
C ARG A 69 21.74 11.63 26.18
N GLY A 70 22.31 12.80 25.91
CA GLY A 70 23.48 13.29 26.62
C GLY A 70 23.20 13.63 28.09
N LEU A 71 21.95 13.99 28.39
CA LEU A 71 21.46 14.31 29.75
C LEU A 71 21.02 13.05 30.49
N ASP A 72 20.19 12.23 29.84
CA ASP A 72 19.73 10.92 30.31
C ASP A 72 19.86 9.86 29.22
N PRO A 73 20.91 9.01 29.27
CA PRO A 73 21.15 7.98 28.25
C PRO A 73 20.12 6.85 28.22
N ASP A 74 19.36 6.67 29.28
CA ASP A 74 18.43 5.57 29.45
C ASP A 74 16.94 6.01 29.44
N HIS A 75 16.70 7.27 29.11
CA HIS A 75 15.33 7.78 28.96
C HIS A 75 14.64 7.11 27.76
N GLU A 76 13.51 6.45 28.02
CA GLU A 76 12.79 5.61 27.05
C GLU A 76 12.30 6.35 25.81
N ASP A 77 11.68 7.52 25.97
CA ASP A 77 11.19 8.32 24.85
C ASP A 77 12.32 8.90 24.02
N THR A 78 13.45 9.24 24.66
CA THR A 78 14.67 9.65 23.95
C THR A 78 15.19 8.54 23.04
N LEU A 79 15.23 7.31 23.56
CA LEU A 79 15.68 6.14 22.80
C LEU A 79 14.69 5.80 21.68
N ALA A 80 13.39 5.87 21.95
CA ALA A 80 12.35 5.63 20.94
C ALA A 80 12.41 6.67 19.82
N GLY A 81 12.44 7.96 20.16
CA GLY A 81 12.50 9.04 19.18
C GLY A 81 13.81 9.05 18.38
N LEU A 82 14.94 8.80 19.04
CA LEU A 82 16.22 8.67 18.34
C LEU A 82 16.23 7.47 17.39
N GLY A 83 15.68 6.34 17.83
CA GLY A 83 15.52 5.13 17.00
C GLY A 83 14.69 5.42 15.76
N GLU A 84 13.58 6.15 15.90
CA GLU A 84 12.73 6.54 14.79
C GLU A 84 13.46 7.46 13.79
N VAL A 85 14.14 8.47 14.28
CA VAL A 85 14.93 9.37 13.42
C VAL A 85 16.06 8.62 12.69
N LEU A 86 16.73 7.69 13.34
CA LEU A 86 17.77 6.87 12.71
C LEU A 86 17.22 6.01 11.57
N LEU A 87 15.97 5.54 11.68
CA LEU A 87 15.27 4.86 10.55
C LEU A 87 15.13 5.79 9.35
N LYS A 88 14.76 7.07 9.56
CA LYS A 88 14.64 8.06 8.48
C LYS A 88 15.96 8.29 7.74
N PHE A 89 17.08 8.15 8.43
CA PHE A 89 18.43 8.21 7.82
C PHE A 89 18.91 6.86 7.25
N GLY A 90 18.13 5.80 7.35
CA GLY A 90 18.51 4.46 6.91
C GLY A 90 19.53 3.77 7.86
N GLU A 91 19.79 4.34 9.03
CA GLU A 91 20.73 3.83 10.03
C GLU A 91 20.07 2.71 10.89
N ARG A 92 19.60 1.65 10.22
CA ARG A 92 18.83 0.57 10.84
C ARG A 92 19.49 -0.07 12.06
N ALA A 93 20.82 -0.30 12.00
CA ALA A 93 21.53 -0.92 13.10
C ALA A 93 21.51 -0.05 14.37
N GLY A 94 21.70 1.27 14.21
CA GLY A 94 21.62 2.24 15.31
C GLY A 94 20.22 2.33 15.89
N SER A 95 19.21 2.37 15.03
CA SER A 95 17.80 2.37 15.42
C SER A 95 17.43 1.14 16.26
N LEU A 96 17.75 -0.06 15.74
CA LEU A 96 17.45 -1.31 16.46
C LEU A 96 18.19 -1.38 17.80
N ALA A 97 19.42 -0.85 17.90
CA ALA A 97 20.14 -0.79 19.17
C ALA A 97 19.43 0.11 20.19
N CYS A 98 18.84 1.23 19.77
CA CYS A 98 18.00 2.07 20.63
C CYS A 98 16.76 1.32 21.11
N PHE A 99 16.03 0.68 20.23
CA PHE A 99 14.79 -0.05 20.57
C PHE A 99 15.07 -1.28 21.47
N GLU A 100 16.15 -2.03 21.20
CA GLU A 100 16.57 -3.14 22.08
C GLU A 100 17.00 -2.62 23.46
N ARG A 101 17.58 -1.40 23.52
CA ARG A 101 17.88 -0.79 24.82
C ARG A 101 16.61 -0.50 25.60
N VAL A 102 15.55 0.03 25.00
CA VAL A 102 14.22 0.23 25.61
C VAL A 102 13.73 -1.10 26.24
N LEU A 103 13.77 -2.21 25.47
CA LEU A 103 13.36 -3.52 25.98
C LEU A 103 14.24 -3.99 27.15
N SER A 104 15.57 -3.75 27.09
CA SER A 104 16.50 -4.16 28.13
C SER A 104 16.35 -3.37 29.44
N LEU A 105 15.77 -2.18 29.38
CA LEU A 105 15.45 -1.34 30.53
C LEU A 105 14.15 -1.75 31.22
N GLY A 106 13.37 -2.65 30.62
CA GLY A 106 12.16 -3.19 31.22
C GLY A 106 10.84 -2.56 30.74
N PHE A 107 10.87 -1.73 29.68
CA PHE A 107 9.69 -1.05 29.15
C PHE A 107 8.85 -1.93 28.19
N GLN A 108 9.07 -3.24 28.15
CA GLN A 108 8.28 -4.16 27.30
C GLN A 108 6.79 -4.21 27.66
N ASP A 109 6.42 -3.78 28.87
CA ASP A 109 5.04 -3.73 29.33
C ASP A 109 4.39 -2.33 29.16
N ASP A 110 5.13 -1.38 28.59
CA ASP A 110 4.59 -0.09 28.20
C ASP A 110 3.90 -0.21 26.81
N HIS A 111 2.58 -0.19 26.87
CA HIS A 111 1.74 -0.40 25.70
C HIS A 111 1.95 0.67 24.61
N ASP A 112 1.95 1.93 25.01
CA ASP A 112 1.98 3.06 24.08
C ASP A 112 3.36 3.18 23.42
N LEU A 113 4.41 3.00 24.22
CA LEU A 113 5.78 2.99 23.74
C LEU A 113 6.03 1.82 22.76
N MET A 114 5.50 0.63 23.05
CA MET A 114 5.60 -0.51 22.13
C MET A 114 4.85 -0.26 20.81
N LEU A 115 3.66 0.33 20.86
CA LEU A 115 2.93 0.71 19.65
C LEU A 115 3.68 1.77 18.84
N GLN A 116 4.23 2.78 19.49
CA GLN A 116 4.99 3.84 18.84
C GLN A 116 6.20 3.29 18.08
N ILE A 117 7.02 2.48 18.75
CA ILE A 117 8.20 1.84 18.14
C ILE A 117 7.76 0.92 17.00
N GLY A 118 6.71 0.12 17.21
CA GLY A 118 6.15 -0.76 16.21
C GLY A 118 5.71 -0.01 14.96
N ARG A 119 5.03 1.12 15.11
CA ARG A 119 4.60 1.98 13.98
C ARG A 119 5.78 2.59 13.23
N ALA A 120 6.82 3.05 13.95
CA ALA A 120 8.02 3.57 13.32
C ALA A 120 8.70 2.51 12.44
N LEU A 121 8.87 1.29 12.97
CA LEU A 121 9.42 0.15 12.24
C LEU A 121 8.55 -0.28 11.05
N PHE A 122 7.23 -0.27 11.23
CA PHE A 122 6.27 -0.65 10.18
C PHE A 122 6.31 0.30 8.99
N ARG A 123 6.34 1.60 9.23
CA ARG A 123 6.46 2.63 8.19
C ARG A 123 7.73 2.47 7.35
N GLU A 124 8.83 2.07 7.97
CA GLU A 124 10.12 1.89 7.31
C GLU A 124 10.34 0.45 6.80
N GLY A 125 9.29 -0.37 6.77
CA GLY A 125 9.31 -1.71 6.21
C GLY A 125 10.07 -2.75 7.01
N ALA A 126 10.43 -2.48 8.27
CA ALA A 126 11.05 -3.44 9.18
C ALA A 126 9.96 -4.33 9.85
N LEU A 127 9.25 -5.09 9.02
CA LEU A 127 7.96 -5.70 9.36
C LEU A 127 8.04 -6.76 10.46
N ASP A 128 9.07 -7.62 10.46
CA ASP A 128 9.25 -8.63 11.50
C ASP A 128 9.49 -7.99 12.87
N GLN A 129 10.30 -6.92 12.90
CA GLN A 129 10.55 -6.16 14.11
C GLN A 129 9.30 -5.42 14.55
N ALA A 130 8.58 -4.76 13.63
CA ALA A 130 7.32 -4.09 13.92
C ALA A 130 6.32 -5.04 14.57
N ARG A 131 6.12 -6.23 13.98
CA ARG A 131 5.25 -7.27 14.53
C ARG A 131 5.64 -7.64 15.95
N ARG A 132 6.94 -7.84 16.24
CA ARG A 132 7.42 -8.16 17.60
C ARG A 132 7.04 -7.09 18.63
N PHE A 133 7.14 -5.81 18.27
CA PHE A 133 6.75 -4.71 19.15
C PHE A 133 5.24 -4.61 19.31
N PHE A 134 4.45 -4.77 18.24
CA PHE A 134 3.00 -4.83 18.33
C PHE A 134 2.50 -6.01 19.18
N GLU A 135 3.12 -7.18 19.08
CA GLU A 135 2.86 -8.32 19.94
C GLU A 135 3.28 -8.04 21.41
N GLY A 136 4.28 -7.17 21.63
CA GLY A 136 4.65 -6.64 22.93
C GLY A 136 3.52 -5.82 23.54
N ALA A 137 3.03 -4.83 22.79
CA ALA A 137 1.89 -3.99 23.17
C ALA A 137 0.64 -4.83 23.51
N LEU A 138 0.36 -5.83 22.67
CA LEU A 138 -0.78 -6.73 22.87
C LEU A 138 -0.62 -7.65 24.10
N ARG A 139 0.61 -8.04 24.46
CA ARG A 139 0.85 -8.77 25.73
C ARG A 139 0.63 -7.90 26.95
N ALA A 140 1.03 -6.62 26.88
CA ALA A 140 0.78 -5.66 27.95
C ALA A 140 -0.72 -5.39 28.12
N HIS A 141 -1.45 -5.20 27.00
CA HIS A 141 -2.88 -4.95 26.98
C HIS A 141 -3.60 -5.90 25.99
N PRO A 142 -4.01 -7.11 26.43
CA PRO A 142 -4.62 -8.13 25.58
C PRO A 142 -5.99 -7.77 24.98
N ASP A 143 -6.62 -6.73 25.50
CA ASP A 143 -7.90 -6.16 25.08
C ASP A 143 -7.74 -4.88 24.21
N SER A 144 -6.50 -4.53 23.84
CA SER A 144 -6.24 -3.43 22.92
C SER A 144 -6.62 -3.83 21.50
N ALA A 145 -7.71 -3.25 21.00
CA ALA A 145 -8.14 -3.42 19.61
C ALA A 145 -7.11 -2.87 18.63
N GLU A 146 -6.49 -1.75 18.97
CA GLU A 146 -5.45 -1.10 18.16
C GLU A 146 -4.20 -1.97 18.03
N ALA A 147 -3.70 -2.54 19.15
CA ALA A 147 -2.55 -3.44 19.09
C ALA A 147 -2.84 -4.69 18.26
N ALA A 148 -4.05 -5.27 18.42
CA ALA A 148 -4.48 -6.40 17.59
C ALA A 148 -4.55 -6.04 16.10
N ALA A 149 -5.07 -4.86 15.75
CA ALA A 149 -5.10 -4.37 14.37
C ALA A 149 -3.67 -4.21 13.82
N CYS A 150 -2.76 -3.58 14.57
CA CYS A 150 -1.37 -3.40 14.17
C CYS A 150 -0.64 -4.74 13.92
N VAL A 151 -0.87 -5.77 14.74
CA VAL A 151 -0.37 -7.13 14.47
C VAL A 151 -0.96 -7.67 13.17
N GLY A 152 -2.26 -7.46 12.94
CA GLY A 152 -2.95 -7.85 11.71
C GLY A 152 -2.37 -7.19 10.46
N TYR A 153 -2.08 -5.89 10.52
CA TYR A 153 -1.45 -5.14 9.41
C TYR A 153 -0.03 -5.64 9.13
N ALA A 154 0.77 -5.88 10.17
CA ALA A 154 2.11 -6.43 10.02
C ALA A 154 2.07 -7.82 9.40
N ALA A 155 1.16 -8.69 9.85
CA ALA A 155 0.95 -10.02 9.29
C ALA A 155 0.56 -9.96 7.80
N HIS A 156 -0.34 -9.02 7.43
CA HIS A 156 -0.72 -8.82 6.03
C HIS A 156 0.48 -8.49 5.15
N ARG A 157 1.29 -7.50 5.55
CA ARG A 157 2.49 -7.11 4.80
C ARG A 157 3.59 -8.18 4.77
N LEU A 158 3.59 -9.10 5.73
CA LEU A 158 4.46 -10.29 5.76
C LEU A 158 3.90 -11.47 4.96
N ALA A 159 2.79 -11.29 4.25
CA ALA A 159 2.06 -12.34 3.55
C ALA A 159 1.59 -13.51 4.47
N ASP A 160 1.48 -13.27 5.78
CA ASP A 160 0.84 -14.17 6.75
C ASP A 160 -0.68 -13.92 6.74
N GLU A 161 -1.34 -14.42 5.70
CA GLU A 161 -2.78 -14.21 5.51
C GLU A 161 -3.62 -14.75 6.68
N GLY A 162 -3.25 -15.94 7.19
CA GLY A 162 -3.97 -16.55 8.31
C GLY A 162 -3.85 -15.75 9.60
N GLY A 163 -2.65 -15.28 9.90
CA GLY A 163 -2.40 -14.38 11.04
C GLY A 163 -3.14 -13.05 10.89
N SER A 164 -3.11 -12.46 9.70
CA SER A 164 -3.81 -11.21 9.42
C SER A 164 -5.32 -11.33 9.63
N LEU A 165 -5.95 -12.34 9.04
CA LEU A 165 -7.39 -12.60 9.23
C LEU A 165 -7.77 -12.79 10.71
N HIS A 166 -6.95 -13.54 11.45
CA HIS A 166 -7.18 -13.79 12.88
C HIS A 166 -7.16 -12.48 13.68
N TRP A 167 -6.10 -11.70 13.52
CA TRP A 167 -5.90 -10.51 14.34
C TRP A 167 -6.81 -9.35 13.95
N LEU A 168 -7.13 -9.17 12.67
CA LEU A 168 -8.11 -8.15 12.23
C LEU A 168 -9.52 -8.49 12.71
N ARG A 169 -9.94 -9.76 12.69
CA ARG A 169 -11.20 -10.18 13.31
C ARG A 169 -11.20 -9.90 14.79
N ARG A 170 -10.12 -10.25 15.48
CA ARG A 170 -9.99 -9.98 16.93
C ARG A 170 -10.05 -8.49 17.24
N ALA A 171 -9.42 -7.64 16.47
CA ALA A 171 -9.50 -6.20 16.60
C ALA A 171 -10.93 -5.69 16.49
N LEU A 172 -11.69 -6.16 15.49
CA LEU A 172 -13.10 -5.79 15.29
C LEU A 172 -14.08 -6.41 16.31
N GLU A 173 -13.70 -7.51 16.97
CA GLU A 173 -14.45 -8.03 18.13
C GLU A 173 -14.28 -7.12 19.34
N LEU A 174 -13.08 -6.58 19.54
CA LEU A 174 -12.76 -5.67 20.65
C LEU A 174 -13.32 -4.27 20.42
N ASP A 175 -13.13 -3.74 19.21
CA ASP A 175 -13.69 -2.45 18.80
C ASP A 175 -14.26 -2.52 17.36
N PRO A 176 -15.59 -2.66 17.25
CA PRO A 176 -16.26 -2.67 15.97
C PRO A 176 -16.18 -1.36 15.17
N SER A 177 -15.72 -0.26 15.77
CA SER A 177 -15.63 1.05 15.13
C SER A 177 -14.32 1.27 14.36
N LEU A 178 -13.34 0.37 14.46
CA LEU A 178 -12.06 0.46 13.76
C LEU A 178 -12.22 0.29 12.24
N ALA A 179 -12.48 1.42 11.55
CA ALA A 179 -12.72 1.45 10.11
C ALA A 179 -11.53 0.91 9.31
N GLU A 180 -10.31 1.30 9.67
CA GLU A 180 -9.10 0.84 8.97
C GLU A 180 -8.94 -0.70 9.04
N ALA A 181 -9.10 -1.30 10.23
CA ALA A 181 -9.07 -2.75 10.39
C ALA A 181 -10.15 -3.46 9.58
N ARG A 182 -11.32 -2.81 9.45
CA ARG A 182 -12.45 -3.29 8.65
C ARG A 182 -12.14 -3.27 7.16
N VAL A 183 -11.51 -2.20 6.66
CA VAL A 183 -11.07 -2.06 5.28
C VAL A 183 -10.00 -3.13 4.94
N TYR A 184 -9.00 -3.29 5.80
CA TYR A 184 -7.98 -4.34 5.61
C TYR A 184 -8.58 -5.75 5.58
N LEU A 185 -9.48 -6.06 6.53
CA LEU A 185 -10.17 -7.35 6.55
C LEU A 185 -11.00 -7.59 5.28
N ALA A 186 -11.72 -6.57 4.84
CA ALA A 186 -12.53 -6.65 3.64
C ALA A 186 -11.69 -6.90 2.38
N ASN A 187 -10.55 -6.22 2.27
CA ASN A 187 -9.62 -6.44 1.17
C ASN A 187 -9.08 -7.88 1.14
N LEU A 188 -8.71 -8.44 2.29
CA LEU A 188 -8.29 -9.84 2.39
C LEU A 188 -9.41 -10.82 1.99
N LEU A 189 -10.63 -10.57 2.44
CA LEU A 189 -11.79 -11.40 2.09
C LEU A 189 -12.10 -11.32 0.60
N TYR A 190 -11.98 -10.12 0.00
CA TYR A 190 -12.13 -9.93 -1.44
C TYR A 190 -11.11 -10.76 -2.23
N ASP A 191 -9.83 -10.69 -1.84
CA ASP A 191 -8.75 -11.43 -2.51
C ASP A 191 -8.92 -12.96 -2.41
N ARG A 192 -9.61 -13.43 -1.38
CA ARG A 192 -10.02 -14.83 -1.22
C ARG A 192 -11.26 -15.23 -2.03
N GLY A 193 -11.94 -14.26 -2.67
CA GLY A 193 -13.20 -14.50 -3.33
C GLY A 193 -14.42 -14.58 -2.39
N GLU A 194 -14.26 -14.22 -1.11
CA GLU A 194 -15.32 -14.16 -0.10
C GLU A 194 -16.09 -12.83 -0.23
N TYR A 195 -16.66 -12.57 -1.42
CA TYR A 195 -17.21 -11.27 -1.83
C TYR A 195 -18.36 -10.77 -0.95
N GLU A 196 -19.24 -11.65 -0.49
CA GLU A 196 -20.35 -11.27 0.39
C GLU A 196 -19.85 -10.79 1.75
N ALA A 197 -18.82 -11.47 2.29
CA ALA A 197 -18.18 -11.06 3.54
C ALA A 197 -17.38 -9.78 3.38
N ALA A 198 -16.69 -9.59 2.25
CA ALA A 198 -15.99 -8.35 1.95
C ALA A 198 -16.98 -7.17 1.87
N LEU A 199 -18.07 -7.30 1.12
CA LEU A 199 -19.11 -6.29 1.01
C LEU A 199 -19.72 -5.96 2.38
N PHE A 200 -20.02 -6.97 3.21
CA PHE A 200 -20.52 -6.77 4.57
C PHE A 200 -19.64 -5.86 5.41
N HIS A 201 -18.32 -5.98 5.28
CA HIS A 201 -17.37 -5.12 6.00
C HIS A 201 -17.27 -3.73 5.36
N LEU A 202 -17.14 -3.62 4.03
CA LEU A 202 -17.00 -2.34 3.34
C LEU A 202 -18.24 -1.44 3.49
N GLU A 203 -19.45 -2.00 3.49
CA GLU A 203 -20.68 -1.22 3.69
C GLU A 203 -20.84 -0.60 5.09
N ARG A 204 -19.98 -1.00 6.04
CA ARG A 204 -19.94 -0.44 7.40
C ARG A 204 -18.87 0.62 7.58
N THR A 205 -18.31 1.08 6.48
CA THR A 205 -17.36 2.18 6.45
C THR A 205 -17.94 3.34 5.66
N GLY A 206 -17.54 4.56 5.99
CA GLY A 206 -17.85 5.77 5.23
C GLY A 206 -16.77 6.11 4.21
N PRO A 207 -17.07 6.93 3.20
CA PRO A 207 -16.08 7.36 2.21
C PRO A 207 -14.82 7.99 2.82
N GLU A 208 -15.00 8.82 3.87
CA GLU A 208 -13.89 9.50 4.55
C GLU A 208 -12.95 8.55 5.32
N GLU A 209 -13.39 7.33 5.61
CA GLU A 209 -12.58 6.32 6.31
C GLU A 209 -11.68 5.53 5.38
N HIS A 210 -11.71 5.86 4.08
CA HIS A 210 -10.85 5.26 3.07
C HIS A 210 -9.74 6.23 2.67
N TYR A 211 -8.50 5.79 2.83
CA TYR A 211 -7.29 6.56 2.51
C TYR A 211 -6.61 6.09 1.22
N ASP A 212 -7.11 5.01 0.61
CA ASP A 212 -6.69 4.50 -0.68
C ASP A 212 -7.89 4.19 -1.59
N ALA A 213 -7.67 4.21 -2.89
CA ALA A 213 -8.71 3.99 -3.87
C ALA A 213 -9.16 2.53 -3.98
N LEU A 214 -8.31 1.56 -3.59
CA LEU A 214 -8.54 0.14 -3.88
C LEU A 214 -9.82 -0.40 -3.21
N ALA A 215 -9.97 -0.12 -1.90
CA ALA A 215 -11.14 -0.59 -1.16
C ALA A 215 -12.43 0.05 -1.66
N ILE A 216 -12.38 1.32 -2.10
CA ILE A 216 -13.53 2.02 -2.68
C ILE A 216 -13.91 1.37 -4.03
N TRP A 217 -12.94 1.09 -4.90
CA TRP A 217 -13.18 0.40 -6.15
C TRP A 217 -13.84 -0.95 -5.94
N ARG A 218 -13.32 -1.74 -4.99
CA ARG A 218 -13.88 -3.04 -4.62
C ARG A 218 -15.32 -2.93 -4.09
N LEU A 219 -15.59 -1.94 -3.25
CA LEU A 219 -16.94 -1.67 -2.74
C LEU A 219 -17.91 -1.32 -3.86
N VAL A 220 -17.54 -0.37 -4.72
CA VAL A 220 -18.37 0.06 -5.85
C VAL A 220 -18.67 -1.13 -6.78
N GLU A 221 -17.66 -1.92 -7.12
CA GLU A 221 -17.81 -3.10 -7.96
C GLU A 221 -18.72 -4.15 -7.32
N LEU A 222 -18.53 -4.45 -6.04
CA LEU A 222 -19.38 -5.40 -5.31
C LEU A 222 -20.82 -4.91 -5.22
N LYS A 223 -21.07 -3.63 -4.91
CA LYS A 223 -22.41 -3.06 -4.88
C LYS A 223 -23.08 -3.15 -6.25
N LYS A 224 -22.40 -2.78 -7.32
CA LYS A 224 -22.91 -2.90 -8.69
C LYS A 224 -23.24 -4.35 -9.05
N SER A 225 -22.38 -5.28 -8.68
CA SER A 225 -22.56 -6.71 -8.98
C SER A 225 -23.69 -7.34 -8.18
N VAL A 226 -23.74 -7.11 -6.86
CA VAL A 226 -24.70 -7.74 -5.94
C VAL A 226 -26.07 -7.09 -6.05
N TYR A 227 -26.13 -5.76 -6.04
CA TYR A 227 -27.40 -5.01 -6.05
C TYR A 227 -27.85 -4.61 -7.46
N ARG A 228 -27.04 -4.90 -8.48
CA ARG A 228 -27.29 -4.54 -9.89
C ARG A 228 -27.49 -3.04 -10.08
N LEU A 229 -26.71 -2.22 -9.35
CA LEU A 229 -26.77 -0.79 -9.46
C LEU A 229 -26.16 -0.31 -10.79
N PRO A 230 -26.78 0.67 -11.47
CA PRO A 230 -26.16 1.33 -12.61
C PRO A 230 -24.99 2.22 -12.15
N ASP A 231 -24.09 2.58 -13.04
CA ASP A 231 -22.91 3.40 -12.74
C ASP A 231 -23.25 4.78 -12.15
N GLU A 232 -24.39 5.33 -12.54
CA GLU A 232 -24.88 6.64 -12.13
C GLU A 232 -25.81 6.57 -10.90
N ASP A 233 -25.82 5.45 -10.18
CA ASP A 233 -26.68 5.29 -9.02
C ASP A 233 -26.33 6.30 -7.91
N PRO A 234 -27.33 6.99 -7.34
CA PRO A 234 -27.08 7.97 -6.27
C PRO A 234 -26.33 7.40 -5.05
N GLU A 235 -26.45 6.11 -4.79
CA GLU A 235 -25.75 5.43 -3.69
C GLU A 235 -24.24 5.32 -3.93
N LEU A 236 -23.78 5.38 -5.18
CA LEU A 236 -22.38 5.32 -5.56
C LEU A 236 -21.71 6.70 -5.62
N VAL A 237 -22.50 7.79 -5.69
CA VAL A 237 -21.99 9.15 -5.84
C VAL A 237 -20.96 9.54 -4.76
N PRO A 238 -21.21 9.35 -3.44
CA PRO A 238 -20.22 9.73 -2.42
C PRO A 238 -18.88 8.98 -2.55
N TRP A 239 -18.94 7.74 -3.03
CA TRP A 239 -17.74 6.92 -3.26
C TRP A 239 -16.94 7.38 -4.47
N HIS A 240 -17.63 7.79 -5.55
CA HIS A 240 -16.99 8.38 -6.72
C HIS A 240 -16.38 9.76 -6.40
N GLU A 241 -17.07 10.57 -5.59
CA GLU A 241 -16.51 11.84 -5.10
C GLU A 241 -15.25 11.60 -4.30
N ARG A 242 -15.25 10.64 -3.36
CA ARG A 242 -14.06 10.29 -2.59
C ARG A 242 -12.90 9.76 -3.46
N LEU A 243 -13.20 8.96 -4.49
CA LEU A 243 -12.19 8.53 -5.46
C LEU A 243 -11.56 9.71 -6.19
N ASN A 244 -12.36 10.71 -6.58
CA ASN A 244 -11.86 11.92 -7.22
C ASN A 244 -10.97 12.73 -6.26
N ASP A 245 -11.37 12.83 -4.97
CA ASP A 245 -10.56 13.53 -3.95
C ASP A 245 -9.22 12.81 -3.71
N LEU A 246 -9.23 11.48 -3.65
CA LEU A 246 -8.02 10.68 -3.49
C LEU A 246 -7.14 10.69 -4.75
N ALA A 247 -7.74 10.82 -5.94
CA ALA A 247 -7.00 10.99 -7.17
C ALA A 247 -6.25 12.34 -7.20
N GLY A 248 -6.83 13.41 -6.61
CA GLY A 248 -6.21 14.73 -6.45
C GLY A 248 -5.42 15.16 -7.68
N ASP A 249 -4.23 15.70 -7.45
CA ASP A 249 -3.23 16.00 -8.49
C ASP A 249 -2.34 14.78 -8.85
N ALA A 250 -2.67 13.58 -8.32
CA ALA A 250 -1.90 12.38 -8.64
C ALA A 250 -2.02 12.06 -10.14
N ALA A 251 -0.89 11.90 -10.80
CA ALA A 251 -0.89 11.52 -12.19
C ALA A 251 -1.58 10.15 -12.35
N PRO A 252 -2.32 9.91 -13.45
CA PRO A 252 -2.94 8.61 -13.73
C PRO A 252 -1.96 7.43 -13.62
N GLU A 253 -0.67 7.70 -13.75
CA GLU A 253 0.44 6.76 -13.61
C GLU A 253 0.63 6.30 -12.15
N ASP A 254 0.44 7.19 -11.17
CA ASP A 254 0.56 6.87 -9.74
C ASP A 254 -0.62 6.01 -9.26
N LEU A 255 -1.82 6.27 -9.77
CA LEU A 255 -3.00 5.44 -9.52
C LEU A 255 -2.81 4.03 -10.08
N LEU A 256 -2.25 3.92 -11.28
CA LEU A 256 -1.93 2.63 -11.91
C LEU A 256 -0.84 1.87 -11.13
N LEU A 257 0.19 2.57 -10.63
CA LEU A 257 1.25 1.96 -9.82
C LEU A 257 0.70 1.45 -8.49
N ALA A 258 -0.15 2.22 -7.80
CA ALA A 258 -0.80 1.79 -6.57
C ALA A 258 -1.67 0.54 -6.79
N GLU A 259 -2.32 0.45 -7.94
CA GLU A 259 -3.16 -0.68 -8.33
C GLU A 259 -2.32 -1.92 -8.70
N ILE A 260 -1.17 -1.73 -9.38
CA ILE A 260 -0.20 -2.80 -9.68
C ILE A 260 0.47 -3.31 -8.40
N GLU A 261 0.79 -2.44 -7.44
CA GLU A 261 1.35 -2.81 -6.15
C GLU A 261 0.35 -3.57 -5.27
N ALA A 262 -0.95 -3.28 -5.41
CA ALA A 262 -2.04 -4.02 -4.76
C ALA A 262 -2.26 -5.42 -5.38
N MET A 263 -1.75 -5.68 -6.58
CA MET A 263 -1.65 -7.03 -7.12
C MET A 263 -0.53 -7.75 -6.38
N GLY A 264 -0.85 -8.83 -5.66
CA GLY A 264 0.13 -9.62 -4.91
C GLY A 264 1.31 -10.08 -5.77
N PRO A 265 2.39 -10.60 -5.15
CA PRO A 265 3.65 -10.95 -5.81
C PRO A 265 3.52 -11.93 -6.98
N ASP A 266 2.38 -12.57 -7.16
CA ASP A 266 2.12 -13.55 -8.20
C ASP A 266 1.59 -12.90 -9.50
N GLY A 267 1.30 -11.59 -9.53
CA GLY A 267 0.76 -10.91 -10.72
C GLY A 267 -0.55 -11.51 -11.26
N GLN A 268 -1.18 -12.40 -10.52
CA GLN A 268 -2.43 -13.05 -10.95
C GLN A 268 -3.62 -12.19 -10.58
N ILE A 269 -4.18 -11.55 -11.58
CA ILE A 269 -5.52 -10.97 -11.52
C ILE A 269 -6.49 -12.15 -11.38
N ARG A 270 -7.09 -12.30 -10.22
CA ARG A 270 -8.00 -13.43 -9.92
C ARG A 270 -9.40 -13.24 -10.47
N ASP A 271 -9.78 -12.01 -10.85
CA ASP A 271 -11.10 -11.71 -11.42
C ASP A 271 -10.99 -11.31 -12.90
N PRO A 272 -11.66 -12.03 -13.83
CA PRO A 272 -11.73 -11.67 -15.25
C PRO A 272 -12.26 -10.25 -15.52
N ARG A 273 -13.09 -9.70 -14.63
CA ARG A 273 -13.63 -8.34 -14.73
C ARG A 273 -12.61 -7.25 -14.42
N GLN A 274 -11.68 -7.53 -13.50
CA GLN A 274 -10.54 -6.64 -13.25
C GLN A 274 -9.66 -6.54 -14.51
N ILE A 275 -9.48 -7.64 -15.24
CA ILE A 275 -8.74 -7.64 -16.52
C ILE A 275 -9.39 -6.67 -17.52
N GLU A 276 -10.72 -6.61 -17.57
CA GLU A 276 -11.43 -5.75 -18.51
C GLU A 276 -11.26 -4.26 -18.18
N LEU A 277 -11.31 -3.90 -16.89
CA LEU A 277 -11.07 -2.54 -16.42
C LEU A 277 -9.62 -2.11 -16.66
N PHE A 278 -8.66 -2.96 -16.31
CA PHE A 278 -7.21 -2.73 -16.54
C PHE A 278 -6.87 -2.60 -18.02
N GLY A 279 -7.43 -3.48 -18.84
CA GLY A 279 -7.19 -3.44 -20.29
C GLY A 279 -7.65 -2.12 -20.89
N THR A 280 -8.75 -1.57 -20.44
CA THR A 280 -9.28 -0.29 -20.93
C THR A 280 -8.40 0.89 -20.47
N LEU A 281 -8.03 0.92 -19.19
CA LEU A 281 -7.18 1.97 -18.62
C LEU A 281 -5.77 1.99 -19.23
N LEU A 282 -5.14 0.81 -19.38
CA LEU A 282 -3.83 0.69 -20.05
C LEU A 282 -3.88 1.17 -21.52
N THR A 283 -4.97 0.88 -22.20
CA THR A 283 -5.16 1.33 -23.60
C THR A 283 -5.31 2.85 -23.69
N GLU A 284 -6.01 3.47 -22.73
CA GLU A 284 -6.15 4.92 -22.65
C GLU A 284 -4.83 5.61 -22.30
N LEU A 285 -4.08 5.09 -21.32
CA LEU A 285 -2.77 5.63 -20.92
C LEU A 285 -1.72 5.50 -22.02
N GLN A 286 -1.69 4.38 -22.73
CA GLN A 286 -0.82 4.23 -23.92
C GLN A 286 -1.22 5.16 -25.05
N GLY A 287 -2.51 5.41 -25.24
CA GLY A 287 -3.03 6.38 -26.17
C GLY A 287 -2.62 7.83 -25.82
N MET A 288 -2.56 8.17 -24.53
CA MET A 288 -2.10 9.48 -24.03
C MET A 288 -0.58 9.65 -24.16
N LYS A 289 0.20 8.62 -23.85
CA LYS A 289 1.67 8.64 -23.99
C LYS A 289 2.12 8.82 -25.44
N ASN A 290 1.40 8.20 -26.38
CA ASN A 290 1.66 8.36 -27.80
C ASN A 290 1.24 9.75 -28.35
N LYS A 291 0.30 10.45 -27.71
CA LYS A 291 -0.07 11.83 -28.06
C LYS A 291 0.96 12.87 -27.60
N GLY A 292 1.73 12.57 -26.56
CA GLY A 292 2.78 13.46 -26.03
C GLY A 292 4.15 13.33 -26.71
N ALA A 293 4.43 12.22 -27.39
CA ALA A 293 5.76 11.89 -27.93
C ALA A 293 5.93 12.08 -29.43
N ASN A 294 4.88 12.35 -30.21
CA ASN A 294 4.97 12.46 -31.64
C ASN A 294 4.34 13.76 -32.19
N GLY A 295 5.14 14.80 -32.29
CA GLY A 295 5.05 15.78 -33.35
C GLY A 295 5.68 15.20 -34.62
N GLY A 296 5.00 14.31 -35.34
CA GLY A 296 5.52 13.77 -36.61
C GLY A 296 4.68 12.59 -37.12
N THR A 297 3.81 12.88 -38.09
CA THR A 297 3.23 12.02 -39.14
C THR A 297 2.86 10.56 -38.83
N GLY A 298 1.58 10.31 -38.60
CA GLY A 298 0.74 9.36 -39.31
C GLY A 298 0.98 7.87 -39.20
N GLY A 299 0.23 7.22 -38.34
CA GLY A 299 -0.08 5.81 -38.36
C GLY A 299 -0.76 5.44 -37.05
N THR A 300 -2.09 5.24 -37.04
CA THR A 300 -2.80 4.64 -35.94
C THR A 300 -2.28 3.21 -35.73
N VAL A 301 -1.56 2.96 -34.66
CA VAL A 301 -1.19 1.59 -34.27
C VAL A 301 -2.47 0.93 -33.74
N GLU A 302 -2.98 -0.03 -34.48
CA GLU A 302 -4.16 -0.80 -34.11
C GLU A 302 -3.76 -1.84 -33.07
N LEU A 303 -4.35 -1.79 -31.87
CA LEU A 303 -4.12 -2.74 -30.80
C LEU A 303 -5.21 -3.82 -30.87
N HIS A 304 -4.80 -5.06 -30.66
CA HIS A 304 -5.67 -6.23 -30.72
C HIS A 304 -5.63 -7.00 -29.40
N ARG A 305 -6.68 -7.76 -29.16
CA ARG A 305 -6.78 -8.64 -28.00
C ARG A 305 -7.00 -10.08 -28.47
N VAL A 306 -6.18 -11.01 -27.96
CA VAL A 306 -6.27 -12.43 -28.32
C VAL A 306 -6.33 -13.28 -27.05
N SER A 307 -7.29 -14.19 -26.97
CA SER A 307 -7.43 -15.17 -25.90
C SER A 307 -7.19 -16.57 -26.41
N THR A 308 -6.42 -17.38 -25.68
CA THR A 308 -6.22 -18.81 -25.99
C THR A 308 -7.35 -19.66 -25.40
N VAL A 309 -7.49 -20.88 -25.89
CA VAL A 309 -8.46 -21.86 -25.36
C VAL A 309 -8.15 -22.21 -23.90
N SER A 310 -6.89 -22.08 -23.44
CA SER A 310 -6.48 -22.27 -22.04
C SER A 310 -6.83 -21.09 -21.13
N GLY A 311 -7.41 -20.00 -21.66
CA GLY A 311 -7.83 -18.83 -20.89
C GLY A 311 -6.80 -17.71 -20.80
N ALA A 312 -5.57 -17.89 -21.30
CA ALA A 312 -4.59 -16.83 -21.33
C ALA A 312 -4.97 -15.75 -22.35
N THR A 313 -4.86 -14.47 -21.95
CA THR A 313 -5.22 -13.33 -22.80
C THR A 313 -3.99 -12.42 -23.01
N TYR A 314 -3.82 -11.93 -24.24
CA TYR A 314 -2.70 -11.10 -24.67
C TYR A 314 -3.23 -9.86 -25.37
N VAL A 315 -2.61 -8.69 -25.14
CA VAL A 315 -3.02 -7.40 -25.70
C VAL A 315 -1.83 -6.67 -26.30
N GLY A 316 -1.99 -6.09 -27.47
CA GLY A 316 -0.94 -5.34 -28.16
C GLY A 316 -1.10 -5.36 -29.67
N THR A 317 -0.05 -4.95 -30.37
CA THR A 317 0.06 -5.20 -31.82
C THR A 317 0.17 -6.71 -32.09
N TRP A 318 -0.10 -7.14 -33.31
CA TRP A 318 0.02 -8.55 -33.67
C TRP A 318 1.39 -9.15 -33.32
N GLU A 319 2.46 -8.40 -33.50
CA GLU A 319 3.83 -8.82 -33.18
C GLU A 319 4.07 -8.91 -31.67
N GLU A 320 3.57 -7.95 -30.89
CA GLU A 320 3.67 -7.95 -29.43
C GLU A 320 2.90 -9.12 -28.81
N ILE A 321 1.71 -9.42 -29.33
CA ILE A 321 0.91 -10.56 -28.89
C ILE A 321 1.67 -11.87 -29.09
N VAL A 322 2.24 -12.10 -30.26
CA VAL A 322 3.01 -13.34 -30.53
C VAL A 322 4.25 -13.39 -29.64
N ARG A 323 4.92 -12.26 -29.38
CA ARG A 323 6.05 -12.19 -28.44
C ARG A 323 5.64 -12.56 -27.02
N GLN A 324 4.54 -12.01 -26.52
CA GLN A 324 3.99 -12.36 -25.21
C GLN A 324 3.61 -13.84 -25.12
N MET A 325 2.97 -14.40 -26.16
CA MET A 325 2.63 -15.81 -26.22
C MET A 325 3.88 -16.70 -26.18
N LYS A 326 4.95 -16.30 -26.88
CA LYS A 326 6.25 -16.98 -26.84
C LYS A 326 6.85 -16.95 -25.44
N ASP A 327 6.88 -15.78 -24.79
CA ASP A 327 7.48 -15.58 -23.47
C ASP A 327 6.72 -16.36 -22.37
N TYR A 328 5.40 -16.48 -22.52
CA TYR A 328 4.57 -17.30 -21.63
C TYR A 328 4.81 -18.81 -21.82
N ALA A 329 5.21 -19.23 -23.02
CA ALA A 329 5.46 -20.64 -23.35
C ALA A 329 6.87 -21.12 -22.91
N ALA A 330 7.42 -20.63 -21.83
CA ALA A 330 8.81 -20.70 -21.34
C ALA A 330 9.59 -22.02 -21.57
N GLU A 331 8.96 -23.20 -21.59
CA GLU A 331 9.58 -24.48 -21.90
C GLU A 331 9.88 -24.71 -23.41
N TRP A 332 9.31 -23.87 -24.29
CA TRP A 332 9.33 -24.03 -25.76
C TRP A 332 9.94 -22.81 -26.46
N ALA A 333 10.34 -21.82 -25.72
CA ALA A 333 10.64 -20.46 -26.21
C ALA A 333 12.13 -20.22 -26.52
N ALA A 334 12.93 -21.27 -26.60
CA ALA A 334 14.32 -21.14 -27.09
C ALA A 334 14.28 -20.92 -28.61
N GLY A 335 14.48 -19.68 -29.05
CA GLY A 335 14.49 -19.31 -30.45
C GLY A 335 13.89 -17.94 -30.78
N SER A 336 13.74 -17.65 -32.05
CA SER A 336 13.11 -16.40 -32.53
C SER A 336 11.56 -16.48 -32.47
N VAL A 337 10.89 -15.35 -32.72
CA VAL A 337 9.42 -15.29 -32.82
C VAL A 337 8.93 -16.14 -33.99
N GLU A 338 9.67 -16.15 -35.09
CA GLU A 338 9.38 -16.96 -36.29
C GLU A 338 9.41 -18.43 -35.98
N GLU A 339 10.47 -18.91 -35.30
CA GLU A 339 10.58 -20.30 -34.88
C GLU A 339 9.45 -20.73 -33.94
N TYR A 340 9.03 -19.87 -33.05
CA TYR A 340 7.87 -20.09 -32.18
C TYR A 340 6.56 -20.22 -32.99
N MET A 341 6.32 -19.32 -33.95
CA MET A 341 5.15 -19.40 -34.85
C MET A 341 5.13 -20.68 -35.64
N GLU A 342 6.25 -21.08 -36.24
CA GLU A 342 6.35 -22.34 -37.00
C GLU A 342 6.07 -23.57 -36.13
N ALA A 343 6.64 -23.65 -34.94
CA ALA A 343 6.44 -24.75 -33.99
C ALA A 343 4.98 -24.82 -33.55
N SER A 344 4.37 -23.67 -33.22
CA SER A 344 2.97 -23.56 -32.82
C SER A 344 2.02 -23.88 -33.94
N ALA A 345 2.30 -23.44 -35.18
CA ALA A 345 1.51 -23.76 -36.36
C ALA A 345 1.52 -25.29 -36.66
N LYS A 346 2.67 -25.94 -36.55
CA LYS A 346 2.76 -27.41 -36.68
C LYS A 346 1.94 -28.15 -35.63
N ARG A 347 1.96 -27.67 -34.38
CA ARG A 347 1.19 -28.25 -33.27
C ARG A 347 -0.30 -28.06 -33.50
N TRP A 348 -0.73 -26.85 -33.82
CA TRP A 348 -2.15 -26.54 -34.06
C TRP A 348 -2.70 -27.25 -35.27
N ARG A 349 -1.92 -27.41 -36.32
CA ARG A 349 -2.29 -28.25 -37.48
C ARG A 349 -2.55 -29.71 -37.10
N LYS A 350 -1.74 -30.27 -36.17
CA LYS A 350 -1.97 -31.65 -35.66
C LYS A 350 -3.25 -31.76 -34.86
N GLN A 351 -3.63 -30.69 -34.15
CA GLN A 351 -4.84 -30.66 -33.31
C GLN A 351 -6.11 -30.43 -34.12
N THR A 352 -6.08 -29.53 -35.09
CA THR A 352 -7.25 -29.06 -35.83
C THR A 352 -7.40 -29.60 -37.24
N GLY A 353 -6.31 -30.12 -37.80
CA GLY A 353 -6.25 -30.54 -39.22
C GLY A 353 -6.08 -29.34 -40.19
N ILE A 354 -6.13 -28.09 -39.71
CA ILE A 354 -6.07 -26.86 -40.52
C ILE A 354 -4.63 -26.38 -40.64
N ALA A 355 -4.23 -25.99 -41.84
CA ALA A 355 -2.89 -25.43 -42.08
C ALA A 355 -2.91 -23.92 -41.62
N ILE A 356 -2.01 -23.59 -40.70
CA ILE A 356 -1.89 -22.23 -40.16
C ILE A 356 -0.60 -21.62 -40.73
N PRO A 357 -0.64 -20.45 -41.40
CA PRO A 357 0.54 -19.77 -41.90
C PRO A 357 1.38 -19.25 -40.71
N ALA A 358 2.70 -19.28 -40.87
CA ALA A 358 3.63 -18.72 -39.89
C ALA A 358 4.52 -17.65 -40.57
N THR A 359 3.98 -16.95 -41.56
CA THR A 359 4.71 -15.97 -42.35
C THR A 359 4.82 -14.62 -41.66
N ASP A 360 3.77 -14.24 -40.94
CA ASP A 360 3.68 -12.98 -40.21
C ASP A 360 2.73 -13.13 -38.99
N PRO A 361 2.88 -12.31 -37.94
CA PRO A 361 2.06 -12.39 -36.73
C PRO A 361 0.55 -12.26 -36.93
N GLU A 362 0.11 -11.37 -37.81
CA GLU A 362 -1.31 -11.15 -38.09
C GLU A 362 -1.96 -12.38 -38.73
N SER A 363 -1.37 -12.88 -39.81
CA SER A 363 -1.88 -14.06 -40.53
C SER A 363 -1.87 -15.30 -39.64
N PHE A 364 -0.85 -15.45 -38.79
CA PHE A 364 -0.73 -16.54 -37.84
C PHE A 364 -1.86 -16.52 -36.79
N LEU A 365 -2.11 -15.36 -36.18
CA LEU A 365 -3.14 -15.23 -35.13
C LEU A 365 -4.56 -15.30 -35.71
N ARG A 366 -4.83 -14.70 -36.87
CA ARG A 366 -6.13 -14.80 -37.52
C ARG A 366 -6.47 -16.24 -37.93
N ALA A 367 -5.51 -16.94 -38.55
CA ALA A 367 -5.73 -18.36 -38.92
C ALA A 367 -5.86 -19.26 -37.69
N GLY A 368 -5.17 -18.93 -36.57
CA GLY A 368 -5.35 -19.62 -35.29
C GLY A 368 -6.74 -19.39 -34.70
N ALA A 369 -7.31 -18.21 -34.87
CA ALA A 369 -8.68 -17.92 -34.47
C ALA A 369 -9.70 -18.67 -35.34
N ASP A 370 -9.51 -18.70 -36.65
CA ASP A 370 -10.35 -19.46 -37.59
C ASP A 370 -10.30 -20.96 -37.32
N ALA A 371 -9.16 -21.47 -36.86
CA ALA A 371 -8.97 -22.86 -36.45
C ALA A 371 -9.50 -23.17 -35.04
N GLY A 372 -10.01 -22.15 -34.31
CA GLY A 372 -10.60 -22.31 -32.97
C GLY A 372 -9.59 -22.58 -31.85
N VAL A 373 -8.28 -22.36 -32.07
CA VAL A 373 -7.24 -22.54 -31.03
C VAL A 373 -6.98 -21.27 -30.22
N LEU A 374 -7.53 -20.15 -30.69
CA LEU A 374 -7.57 -18.88 -29.95
C LEU A 374 -8.80 -18.06 -30.39
N ARG A 375 -9.05 -16.94 -29.71
CA ARG A 375 -10.14 -16.00 -30.04
C ARG A 375 -9.58 -14.59 -30.14
N ILE A 376 -9.92 -13.86 -31.18
CA ILE A 376 -9.66 -12.43 -31.28
C ILE A 376 -10.89 -11.74 -30.68
N LEU A 377 -10.65 -10.93 -29.66
CA LEU A 377 -11.67 -10.16 -28.95
C LEU A 377 -11.63 -8.73 -29.51
N HIS A 378 -12.78 -8.21 -29.94
CA HIS A 378 -12.95 -6.86 -30.50
C HIS A 378 -13.32 -5.87 -29.43
#